data_9d155de1f188e682b016631cd2687864
#
_entry.id   9d155de1f188e682b016631cd2687864
#
_cell.length_a   1.000
_cell.length_b   1.000
_cell.length_c   1.000
_cell.angle_alpha   90.00
_cell.angle_beta   90.00
_cell.angle_gamma   90.00
#
_symmetry.space_group_name_H-M   'P 1'
#
loop_
_entity.id
_entity.type
_entity.pdbx_description
1 polymer ?
#
loop_
_entity_poly.entity_id
_entity_poly.type
_entity_poly.pdbx_seq_one_letter_code
_entity_poly.pdbx_strand_id
1 'polypeptide(L)'
;MAACVLGLLPSTWLYVSTADRLRTTADAPRTDVAVVFGAGLWRGGPSPYLARRLDAAAELYRDGRVKVVLVTGDNSREDYDEPDAMRTYLTRHGVPDARIVSDYAGFDTWDSCVRAKKIFGVDRAVLISQGFHIRRAVALCREAGVASYGIGVSDEHDVTWYYGGTREIFAAGKAALDALFEPDPRFLGPREPGVARALASAG
;
A
#
# COMPACT_ATOMS: atom_id res chain seq x y z
N MET A 1 19.56 -28.52 7.89
CA MET A 1 19.99 -27.61 6.80
C MET A 1 18.88 -27.36 5.78
N ALA A 2 18.27 -28.37 5.16
CA ALA A 2 17.21 -28.19 4.15
C ALA A 2 16.00 -27.36 4.66
N ALA A 3 15.51 -27.58 5.88
CA ALA A 3 14.39 -26.81 6.46
C ALA A 3 14.71 -25.31 6.64
N CYS A 4 15.94 -24.96 7.01
CA CYS A 4 16.34 -23.55 7.13
C CYS A 4 16.41 -22.87 5.75
N VAL A 5 16.89 -23.58 4.73
CA VAL A 5 16.93 -23.06 3.36
C VAL A 5 15.50 -22.81 2.85
N LEU A 6 14.59 -23.78 3.01
CA LEU A 6 13.18 -23.64 2.62
C LEU A 6 12.50 -22.51 3.36
N GLY A 7 12.77 -22.31 4.65
CA GLY A 7 12.20 -21.21 5.44
C GLY A 7 12.65 -19.81 4.98
N LEU A 8 13.81 -19.69 4.33
CA LEU A 8 14.34 -18.42 3.84
C LEU A 8 13.91 -18.08 2.39
N LEU A 9 13.39 -19.05 1.63
CA LEU A 9 13.00 -18.85 0.23
C LEU A 9 11.98 -17.70 0.04
N PRO A 10 10.90 -17.60 0.85
CA PRO A 10 9.94 -16.51 0.70
C PRO A 10 10.58 -15.12 0.90
N SER A 11 11.41 -14.96 1.92
CA SER A 11 12.13 -13.72 2.17
C SER A 11 13.11 -13.40 1.06
N THR A 12 13.86 -14.40 0.57
CA THR A 12 14.79 -14.25 -0.56
C THR A 12 14.05 -13.81 -1.82
N TRP A 13 12.89 -14.43 -2.12
CA TRP A 13 12.04 -14.02 -3.23
C TRP A 13 11.62 -12.55 -3.12
N LEU A 14 11.16 -12.09 -1.94
CA LEU A 14 10.80 -10.69 -1.73
C LEU A 14 11.98 -9.75 -2.03
N TYR A 15 13.18 -10.07 -1.55
CA TYR A 15 14.36 -9.23 -1.77
C TYR A 15 14.77 -9.20 -3.24
N VAL A 16 14.85 -10.35 -3.91
CA VAL A 16 15.29 -10.45 -5.31
C VAL A 16 14.28 -9.81 -6.25
N SER A 17 12.99 -10.12 -6.09
CA SER A 17 11.94 -9.61 -6.98
C SER A 17 11.71 -8.09 -6.87
N THR A 18 12.18 -7.46 -5.79
CA THR A 18 11.99 -6.02 -5.54
C THR A 18 13.29 -5.21 -5.48
N ALA A 19 14.43 -5.81 -5.83
CA ALA A 19 15.75 -5.21 -5.67
C ALA A 19 15.89 -3.86 -6.38
N ASP A 20 15.30 -3.73 -7.57
CA ASP A 20 15.33 -2.56 -8.42
C ASP A 20 14.05 -1.68 -8.32
N ARG A 21 13.18 -1.93 -7.35
CA ARG A 21 11.85 -1.32 -7.26
C ARG A 21 11.68 -0.33 -6.12
N LEU A 22 12.59 -0.27 -5.17
CA LEU A 22 12.49 0.67 -4.08
C LEU A 22 13.02 2.05 -4.48
N ARG A 23 12.32 3.08 -4.03
CA ARG A 23 12.60 4.49 -4.31
C ARG A 23 12.43 5.33 -3.06
N THR A 24 12.95 6.53 -3.08
CA THR A 24 12.59 7.61 -2.16
C THR A 24 11.50 8.48 -2.78
N THR A 25 10.91 9.41 -2.03
CA THR A 25 9.96 10.39 -2.58
C THR A 25 10.64 11.24 -3.66
N ALA A 26 11.93 11.56 -3.47
CA ALA A 26 12.69 12.43 -4.38
C ALA A 26 12.98 11.79 -5.75
N ASP A 27 13.18 10.47 -5.82
CA ASP A 27 13.50 9.74 -7.06
C ASP A 27 12.37 8.81 -7.55
N ALA A 28 11.19 8.92 -6.94
CA ALA A 28 10.01 8.17 -7.37
C ALA A 28 9.66 8.47 -8.84
N PRO A 29 9.38 7.46 -9.65
CA PRO A 29 8.94 7.68 -11.02
C PRO A 29 7.57 8.36 -11.03
N ARG A 30 7.30 9.14 -12.08
CA ARG A 30 5.95 9.67 -12.29
C ARG A 30 5.01 8.55 -12.68
N THR A 31 3.93 8.43 -11.90
CA THR A 31 2.83 7.50 -12.15
C THR A 31 1.50 8.23 -11.95
N ASP A 32 0.40 7.70 -12.48
CA ASP A 32 -0.88 8.35 -12.27
C ASP A 32 -1.40 8.16 -10.83
N VAL A 33 -1.05 7.05 -10.17
CA VAL A 33 -1.63 6.65 -8.87
C VAL A 33 -0.55 6.38 -7.83
N ALA A 34 -0.74 6.91 -6.61
CA ALA A 34 -0.12 6.39 -5.40
C ALA A 34 -1.10 5.48 -4.67
N VAL A 35 -0.65 4.33 -4.16
CA VAL A 35 -1.43 3.46 -3.27
C VAL A 35 -0.84 3.54 -1.87
N VAL A 36 -1.65 3.96 -0.90
CA VAL A 36 -1.24 4.08 0.50
C VAL A 36 -1.92 2.98 1.31
N PHE A 37 -1.12 2.10 1.90
CA PHE A 37 -1.63 1.04 2.76
C PHE A 37 -1.93 1.54 4.17
N GLY A 38 -2.97 1.01 4.80
CA GLY A 38 -3.31 1.28 6.19
C GLY A 38 -2.23 0.84 7.18
N ALA A 39 -2.16 1.51 8.33
CA ALA A 39 -1.25 1.22 9.44
C ALA A 39 -1.88 1.47 10.81
N GLY A 40 -3.21 1.49 10.85
CA GLY A 40 -3.99 1.64 12.05
C GLY A 40 -4.32 3.07 12.45
N LEU A 41 -5.39 3.20 13.24
CA LEU A 41 -5.84 4.45 13.83
C LEU A 41 -5.41 4.52 15.30
N TRP A 42 -5.16 5.75 15.76
CA TRP A 42 -4.89 6.05 17.15
C TRP A 42 -5.65 7.32 17.57
N ARG A 43 -6.43 7.22 18.64
CA ARG A 43 -7.22 8.34 19.18
C ARG A 43 -8.12 9.01 18.13
N GLY A 44 -8.73 8.21 17.26
CA GLY A 44 -9.66 8.69 16.22
C GLY A 44 -9.00 9.33 14.99
N GLY A 45 -7.68 9.27 14.86
CA GLY A 45 -6.94 9.73 13.67
C GLY A 45 -5.91 8.71 13.22
N PRO A 46 -5.14 9.01 12.16
CA PRO A 46 -4.04 8.17 11.73
C PRO A 46 -3.01 7.95 12.83
N SER A 47 -2.54 6.72 12.99
CA SER A 47 -1.40 6.43 13.86
C SER A 47 -0.15 7.19 13.36
N PRO A 48 0.89 7.39 14.18
CA PRO A 48 2.14 8.01 13.72
C PRO A 48 2.75 7.31 12.50
N TYR A 49 2.64 5.98 12.44
CA TYR A 49 3.07 5.16 11.29
C TYR A 49 2.24 5.47 10.04
N LEU A 50 0.91 5.56 10.18
CA LEU A 50 0.03 5.89 9.07
C LEU A 50 0.23 7.34 8.61
N ALA A 51 0.36 8.30 9.53
CA ALA A 51 0.58 9.70 9.21
C ALA A 51 1.82 9.88 8.30
N ARG A 52 2.95 9.22 8.59
CA ARG A 52 4.16 9.29 7.75
C ARG A 52 3.94 8.76 6.33
N ARG A 53 3.10 7.72 6.15
CA ARG A 53 2.71 7.25 4.80
C ARG A 53 1.91 8.31 4.06
N LEU A 54 0.99 8.96 4.75
CA LEU A 54 0.14 10.00 4.19
C LEU A 54 0.93 11.27 3.85
N ASP A 55 1.92 11.63 4.68
CA ASP A 55 2.83 12.74 4.39
C ASP A 55 3.62 12.49 3.10
N ALA A 56 4.18 11.30 2.93
CA ALA A 56 4.87 10.92 1.70
C ALA A 56 3.94 10.96 0.46
N ALA A 57 2.67 10.54 0.61
CA ALA A 57 1.69 10.62 -0.47
C ALA A 57 1.35 12.06 -0.83
N ALA A 58 1.16 12.94 0.17
CA ALA A 58 0.91 14.36 -0.03
C ALA A 58 2.11 15.07 -0.70
N GLU A 59 3.35 14.69 -0.33
CA GLU A 59 4.57 15.16 -0.99
C GLU A 59 4.59 14.77 -2.47
N LEU A 60 4.38 13.49 -2.80
CA LEU A 60 4.34 13.01 -4.19
C LEU A 60 3.26 13.71 -5.03
N TYR A 61 2.09 13.95 -4.44
CA TYR A 61 1.02 14.69 -5.10
C TYR A 61 1.43 16.14 -5.38
N ARG A 62 1.93 16.85 -4.39
CA ARG A 62 2.39 18.24 -4.50
C ARG A 62 3.49 18.41 -5.53
N ASP A 63 4.42 17.45 -5.62
CA ASP A 63 5.52 17.43 -6.59
C ASP A 63 5.10 16.99 -8.00
N GLY A 64 3.80 16.71 -8.20
CA GLY A 64 3.24 16.27 -9.48
C GLY A 64 3.78 14.91 -9.93
N ARG A 65 4.24 14.08 -9.01
CA ARG A 65 4.70 12.72 -9.30
C ARG A 65 3.55 11.73 -9.40
N VAL A 66 2.44 12.03 -8.71
CA VAL A 66 1.18 11.29 -8.82
C VAL A 66 0.01 12.27 -9.00
N LYS A 67 -1.08 11.81 -9.60
CA LYS A 67 -2.29 12.60 -9.86
C LYS A 67 -3.44 12.22 -8.93
N VAL A 68 -3.46 10.98 -8.45
CA VAL A 68 -4.51 10.40 -7.61
C VAL A 68 -3.87 9.60 -6.50
N VAL A 69 -4.47 9.65 -5.31
CA VAL A 69 -4.09 8.83 -4.17
C VAL A 69 -5.21 7.83 -3.88
N LEU A 70 -4.94 6.55 -4.02
CA LEU A 70 -5.80 5.45 -3.59
C LEU A 70 -5.38 5.06 -2.17
N VAL A 71 -6.23 5.29 -1.19
CA VAL A 71 -6.03 4.85 0.19
C VAL A 71 -6.76 3.53 0.39
N THR A 72 -6.08 2.52 0.94
CA THR A 72 -6.64 1.18 1.17
C THR A 72 -6.42 0.77 2.62
N GLY A 73 -7.50 0.38 3.29
CA GLY A 73 -7.46 0.09 4.71
C GLY A 73 -8.67 -0.70 5.18
N ASP A 74 -8.70 -0.94 6.49
CA ASP A 74 -9.76 -1.70 7.17
C ASP A 74 -10.93 -0.80 7.54
N ASN A 75 -12.15 -1.23 7.20
CA ASN A 75 -13.42 -0.69 7.64
C ASN A 75 -14.37 -1.84 8.07
N SER A 76 -13.82 -2.82 8.78
CA SER A 76 -14.59 -4.01 9.20
C SER A 76 -15.44 -3.80 10.46
N ARG A 77 -15.33 -2.65 11.14
CA ARG A 77 -16.06 -2.32 12.38
C ARG A 77 -16.68 -0.93 12.26
N GLU A 78 -17.86 -0.74 12.85
CA GLU A 78 -18.61 0.52 12.82
C GLU A 78 -17.84 1.73 13.40
N ASP A 79 -16.97 1.48 14.38
CA ASP A 79 -16.16 2.49 15.06
C ASP A 79 -14.74 2.65 14.48
N TYR A 80 -14.45 1.99 13.34
CA TYR A 80 -13.12 1.96 12.76
C TYR A 80 -13.16 2.12 11.24
N ASP A 81 -12.91 3.34 10.78
CA ASP A 81 -12.84 3.70 9.38
C ASP A 81 -11.47 4.30 9.05
N GLU A 82 -10.54 3.43 8.65
CA GLU A 82 -9.18 3.84 8.34
C GLU A 82 -9.12 4.65 7.02
N PRO A 83 -9.77 4.24 5.92
CA PRO A 83 -9.78 5.00 4.68
C PRO A 83 -10.33 6.43 4.82
N ASP A 84 -11.39 6.65 5.59
CA ASP A 84 -11.94 7.99 5.80
C ASP A 84 -11.04 8.88 6.66
N ALA A 85 -10.38 8.30 7.66
CA ALA A 85 -9.37 9.00 8.42
C ALA A 85 -8.15 9.40 7.55
N MET A 86 -7.72 8.51 6.64
CA MET A 86 -6.65 8.77 5.67
C MET A 86 -7.06 9.88 4.69
N ARG A 87 -8.28 9.83 4.16
CA ARG A 87 -8.84 10.84 3.27
C ARG A 87 -8.89 12.22 3.94
N THR A 88 -9.41 12.28 5.17
CA THR A 88 -9.47 13.50 5.96
C THR A 88 -8.07 14.09 6.21
N TYR A 89 -7.10 13.26 6.53
CA TYR A 89 -5.72 13.67 6.72
C TYR A 89 -5.11 14.27 5.44
N LEU A 90 -5.20 13.57 4.32
CA LEU A 90 -4.66 14.02 3.03
C LEU A 90 -5.29 15.35 2.57
N THR A 91 -6.60 15.50 2.74
CA THR A 91 -7.30 16.74 2.40
C THR A 91 -6.76 17.93 3.21
N ARG A 92 -6.52 17.74 4.51
CA ARG A 92 -5.90 18.76 5.38
C ARG A 92 -4.46 19.08 4.99
N HIS A 93 -3.77 18.15 4.29
CA HIS A 93 -2.37 18.30 3.84
C HIS A 93 -2.27 18.68 2.35
N GLY A 94 -3.36 19.22 1.77
CA GLY A 94 -3.36 19.85 0.45
C GLY A 94 -3.61 18.93 -0.74
N VAL A 95 -4.04 17.68 -0.51
CA VAL A 95 -4.53 16.82 -1.59
C VAL A 95 -6.03 17.08 -1.77
N PRO A 96 -6.50 17.56 -2.94
CA PRO A 96 -7.92 17.82 -3.15
C PRO A 96 -8.76 16.53 -2.98
N ASP A 97 -9.92 16.64 -2.37
CA ASP A 97 -10.81 15.50 -2.10
C ASP A 97 -11.15 14.70 -3.37
N ALA A 98 -11.35 15.38 -4.50
CA ALA A 98 -11.58 14.74 -5.79
C ALA A 98 -10.40 13.90 -6.32
N ARG A 99 -9.21 13.99 -5.70
CA ARG A 99 -7.99 13.25 -6.04
C ARG A 99 -7.73 12.08 -5.10
N ILE A 100 -8.58 11.87 -4.11
CA ILE A 100 -8.46 10.79 -3.15
C ILE A 100 -9.56 9.78 -3.41
N VAL A 101 -9.17 8.51 -3.56
CA VAL A 101 -10.09 7.38 -3.72
C VAL A 101 -9.91 6.45 -2.53
N SER A 102 -11.02 6.03 -1.92
CA SER A 102 -11.00 5.18 -0.72
C SER A 102 -11.38 3.74 -1.07
N ASP A 103 -10.53 2.80 -0.69
CA ASP A 103 -10.81 1.37 -0.69
C ASP A 103 -11.05 0.89 0.75
N TYR A 104 -12.28 0.53 1.05
CA TYR A 104 -12.74 0.15 2.38
C TYR A 104 -12.62 -1.36 2.68
N ALA A 105 -12.05 -2.13 1.77
CA ALA A 105 -11.93 -3.58 1.92
C ALA A 105 -10.50 -4.10 1.71
N GLY A 106 -9.52 -3.27 2.00
CA GLY A 106 -8.10 -3.63 2.02
C GLY A 106 -7.69 -4.25 3.35
N PHE A 107 -8.25 -5.43 3.69
CA PHE A 107 -8.04 -6.08 4.99
C PHE A 107 -6.65 -6.69 5.16
N ASP A 108 -6.00 -7.03 4.07
CA ASP A 108 -4.60 -7.40 4.05
C ASP A 108 -3.90 -6.88 2.78
N THR A 109 -2.59 -7.15 2.66
CA THR A 109 -1.80 -6.60 1.55
C THR A 109 -2.19 -7.21 0.21
N TRP A 110 -2.53 -8.51 0.17
CA TRP A 110 -2.98 -9.17 -1.05
C TRP A 110 -4.34 -8.63 -1.50
N ASP A 111 -5.31 -8.55 -0.59
CA ASP A 111 -6.62 -7.95 -0.85
C ASP A 111 -6.48 -6.55 -1.47
N SER A 112 -5.67 -5.69 -0.84
CA SER A 112 -5.42 -4.32 -1.33
C SER A 112 -4.84 -4.31 -2.75
N CYS A 113 -3.87 -5.18 -3.05
CA CYS A 113 -3.24 -5.26 -4.37
C CYS A 113 -4.20 -5.76 -5.45
N VAL A 114 -4.93 -6.85 -5.18
CA VAL A 114 -5.90 -7.41 -6.13
C VAL A 114 -7.04 -6.42 -6.37
N ARG A 115 -7.52 -5.74 -5.32
CA ARG A 115 -8.58 -4.74 -5.43
C ARG A 115 -8.10 -3.50 -6.19
N ALA A 116 -6.88 -3.00 -5.94
CA ALA A 116 -6.30 -1.92 -6.74
C ALA A 116 -6.34 -2.24 -8.24
N LYS A 117 -6.01 -3.48 -8.62
CA LYS A 117 -6.06 -3.94 -10.02
C LYS A 117 -7.47 -4.18 -10.52
N LYS A 118 -8.21 -5.11 -9.89
CA LYS A 118 -9.49 -5.64 -10.41
C LYS A 118 -10.64 -4.66 -10.20
N ILE A 119 -10.68 -3.94 -9.07
CA ILE A 119 -11.79 -3.04 -8.70
C ILE A 119 -11.51 -1.62 -9.20
N PHE A 120 -10.34 -1.06 -8.89
CA PHE A 120 -10.03 0.35 -9.18
C PHE A 120 -9.30 0.56 -10.51
N GLY A 121 -8.91 -0.51 -11.21
CA GLY A 121 -8.30 -0.44 -12.54
C GLY A 121 -6.89 0.16 -12.56
N VAL A 122 -6.14 0.00 -11.48
CA VAL A 122 -4.77 0.51 -11.37
C VAL A 122 -3.81 -0.44 -12.08
N ASP A 123 -3.17 0.03 -13.15
CA ASP A 123 -2.17 -0.74 -13.89
C ASP A 123 -0.74 -0.46 -13.42
N ARG A 124 -0.49 0.77 -12.97
CA ARG A 124 0.82 1.21 -12.47
C ARG A 124 0.65 2.13 -11.28
N ALA A 125 1.48 1.94 -10.24
CA ALA A 125 1.42 2.76 -9.04
C ALA A 125 2.78 2.94 -8.37
N VAL A 126 2.89 4.00 -7.56
CA VAL A 126 3.85 4.08 -6.46
C VAL A 126 3.14 3.62 -5.19
N LEU A 127 3.70 2.62 -4.52
CA LEU A 127 3.18 2.07 -3.27
C LEU A 127 3.89 2.72 -2.09
N ILE A 128 3.15 3.05 -1.05
CA ILE A 128 3.69 3.71 0.14
C ILE A 128 3.37 2.89 1.39
N SER A 129 4.41 2.49 2.11
CA SER A 129 4.30 1.75 3.36
C SER A 129 5.57 1.91 4.21
N GLN A 130 5.64 1.28 5.38
CA GLN A 130 6.86 1.25 6.18
C GLN A 130 7.99 0.46 5.50
N GLY A 131 9.23 0.83 5.80
CA GLY A 131 10.43 0.23 5.23
C GLY A 131 10.48 -1.30 5.37
N PHE A 132 10.05 -1.86 6.52
CA PHE A 132 10.00 -3.31 6.73
C PHE A 132 8.93 -4.02 5.90
N HIS A 133 7.83 -3.32 5.53
CA HIS A 133 6.67 -3.89 4.83
C HIS A 133 6.73 -3.70 3.31
N ILE A 134 7.39 -2.64 2.82
CA ILE A 134 7.25 -2.19 1.44
C ILE A 134 7.66 -3.24 0.39
N ARG A 135 8.68 -4.06 0.68
CA ARG A 135 9.10 -5.13 -0.25
C ARG A 135 7.98 -6.13 -0.48
N ARG A 136 7.28 -6.54 0.59
CA ARG A 136 6.15 -7.46 0.49
C ARG A 136 4.98 -6.83 -0.28
N ALA A 137 4.68 -5.57 -0.04
CA ALA A 137 3.65 -4.86 -0.78
C ALA A 137 3.98 -4.78 -2.28
N VAL A 138 5.22 -4.43 -2.65
CA VAL A 138 5.65 -4.36 -4.06
C VAL A 138 5.59 -5.73 -4.73
N ALA A 139 6.09 -6.78 -4.09
CA ALA A 139 6.05 -8.13 -4.65
C ALA A 139 4.60 -8.57 -4.91
N LEU A 140 3.72 -8.48 -3.90
CA LEU A 140 2.32 -8.89 -4.03
C LEU A 140 1.54 -8.07 -5.05
N CYS A 141 1.71 -6.75 -5.10
CA CYS A 141 1.01 -5.93 -6.10
C CYS A 141 1.47 -6.23 -7.52
N ARG A 142 2.74 -6.60 -7.72
CA ARG A 142 3.23 -7.04 -9.04
C ARG A 142 2.63 -8.38 -9.45
N GLU A 143 2.54 -9.34 -8.55
CA GLU A 143 1.84 -10.62 -8.82
C GLU A 143 0.34 -10.39 -9.09
N ALA A 144 -0.30 -9.45 -8.39
CA ALA A 144 -1.68 -9.02 -8.68
C ALA A 144 -1.82 -8.23 -10.00
N GLY A 145 -0.75 -8.01 -10.77
CA GLY A 145 -0.76 -7.34 -12.07
C GLY A 145 -0.69 -5.81 -12.01
N VAL A 146 -0.22 -5.22 -10.90
CA VAL A 146 0.06 -3.79 -10.77
C VAL A 146 1.56 -3.54 -10.91
N ALA A 147 1.99 -2.92 -12.02
CA ALA A 147 3.39 -2.51 -12.20
C ALA A 147 3.75 -1.45 -11.15
N SER A 148 4.53 -1.82 -10.12
CA SER A 148 4.71 -0.98 -8.94
C SER A 148 6.16 -0.69 -8.59
N TYR A 149 6.35 0.49 -8.00
CA TYR A 149 7.54 0.91 -7.26
C TYR A 149 7.15 1.17 -5.81
N GLY A 150 8.06 1.00 -4.87
CA GLY A 150 7.79 1.13 -3.46
C GLY A 150 8.55 2.26 -2.79
N ILE A 151 7.87 3.03 -1.95
CA ILE A 151 8.47 3.99 -1.04
C ILE A 151 8.31 3.46 0.38
N GLY A 152 9.43 3.09 0.99
CA GLY A 152 9.48 2.70 2.38
C GLY A 152 9.70 3.93 3.25
N VAL A 153 8.66 4.39 3.97
CA VAL A 153 8.84 5.48 4.92
C VAL A 153 9.63 5.01 6.14
N SER A 154 10.52 5.86 6.61
CA SER A 154 11.33 5.60 7.79
C SER A 154 10.56 5.92 9.05
N ASP A 155 10.74 5.11 10.07
CA ASP A 155 10.20 5.29 11.41
C ASP A 155 11.32 5.25 12.44
N GLU A 156 11.05 5.76 13.64
CA GLU A 156 11.92 5.49 14.78
C GLU A 156 11.95 3.98 15.04
N HIS A 157 13.13 3.47 15.36
CA HIS A 157 13.31 2.04 15.68
C HIS A 157 12.82 1.75 17.09
N ASP A 158 11.50 1.89 17.28
CA ASP A 158 10.80 1.57 18.53
C ASP A 158 10.40 0.09 18.58
N VAL A 159 9.75 -0.32 19.68
CA VAL A 159 9.27 -1.71 19.88
C VAL A 159 8.32 -2.12 18.76
N THR A 160 7.48 -1.20 18.27
CA THR A 160 6.51 -1.46 17.19
C THR A 160 7.24 -1.74 15.88
N TRP A 161 8.33 -1.02 15.61
CA TRP A 161 9.17 -1.25 14.42
C TRP A 161 9.80 -2.64 14.43
N TYR A 162 10.42 -3.03 15.57
CA TYR A 162 11.01 -4.37 15.71
C TYR A 162 9.97 -5.49 15.62
N TYR A 163 8.80 -5.30 16.24
CA TYR A 163 7.69 -6.22 16.12
C TYR A 163 7.21 -6.34 14.66
N GLY A 164 7.07 -5.22 13.97
CA GLY A 164 6.74 -5.19 12.54
C GLY A 164 7.75 -5.99 11.71
N GLY A 165 9.04 -5.73 11.90
CA GLY A 165 10.12 -6.43 11.19
C GLY A 165 10.13 -7.95 11.43
N THR A 166 9.94 -8.39 12.67
CA THR A 166 9.88 -9.84 12.98
C THR A 166 8.63 -10.49 12.40
N ARG A 167 7.49 -9.82 12.42
CA ARG A 167 6.25 -10.30 11.80
C ARG A 167 6.42 -10.52 10.29
N GLU A 168 7.21 -9.68 9.62
CA GLU A 168 7.43 -9.79 8.17
C GLU A 168 8.12 -11.11 7.77
N ILE A 169 8.91 -11.74 8.65
CA ILE A 169 9.51 -13.05 8.38
C ILE A 169 8.41 -14.11 8.17
N PHE A 170 7.40 -14.11 9.04
CA PHE A 170 6.25 -15.02 8.91
C PHE A 170 5.30 -14.60 7.79
N ALA A 171 5.10 -13.29 7.61
CA ALA A 171 4.26 -12.73 6.56
C ALA A 171 4.81 -13.01 5.15
N ALA A 172 6.13 -13.18 5.00
CA ALA A 172 6.75 -13.58 3.74
C ALA A 172 6.27 -14.95 3.27
N GLY A 173 6.08 -15.91 4.20
CA GLY A 173 5.53 -17.23 3.89
C GLY A 173 4.10 -17.15 3.35
N LYS A 174 3.21 -16.38 4.04
CA LYS A 174 1.85 -16.13 3.55
C LYS A 174 1.87 -15.44 2.18
N ALA A 175 2.72 -14.43 2.01
CA ALA A 175 2.82 -13.71 0.75
C ALA A 175 3.23 -14.62 -0.43
N ALA A 176 4.15 -15.56 -0.20
CA ALA A 176 4.53 -16.53 -1.23
C ALA A 176 3.36 -17.46 -1.61
N LEU A 177 2.53 -17.85 -0.63
CA LEU A 177 1.32 -18.64 -0.91
C LEU A 177 0.27 -17.82 -1.66
N ASP A 178 0.03 -16.57 -1.24
CA ASP A 178 -0.91 -15.67 -1.92
C ASP A 178 -0.48 -15.44 -3.38
N ALA A 179 0.82 -15.22 -3.62
CA ALA A 179 1.38 -15.05 -4.97
C ALA A 179 1.30 -16.32 -5.83
N LEU A 180 1.41 -17.51 -5.22
CA LEU A 180 1.37 -18.79 -5.94
C LEU A 180 -0.06 -19.21 -6.30
N PHE A 181 -1.00 -18.99 -5.38
CA PHE A 181 -2.39 -19.46 -5.54
C PHE A 181 -3.35 -18.37 -6.04
N GLU A 182 -2.94 -17.12 -6.00
CA GLU A 182 -3.71 -15.95 -6.45
C GLU A 182 -5.16 -15.96 -5.96
N PRO A 183 -5.42 -16.14 -4.65
CA PRO A 183 -6.80 -16.23 -4.17
C PRO A 183 -7.57 -14.94 -4.47
N ASP A 184 -8.86 -15.05 -4.68
CA ASP A 184 -9.70 -13.86 -4.74
C ASP A 184 -9.64 -13.11 -3.38
N PRO A 185 -9.72 -11.78 -3.41
CA PRO A 185 -9.73 -11.00 -2.18
C PRO A 185 -11.00 -11.31 -1.38
N ARG A 186 -10.95 -11.09 -0.07
CA ARG A 186 -12.08 -11.36 0.83
C ARG A 186 -13.40 -10.74 0.34
N PHE A 187 -13.32 -9.57 -0.28
CA PHE A 187 -14.45 -8.89 -0.92
C PHE A 187 -14.07 -8.44 -2.33
N LEU A 188 -14.48 -9.21 -3.30
CA LEU A 188 -14.43 -8.85 -4.72
C LEU A 188 -15.80 -8.23 -5.08
N GLY A 189 -15.88 -6.91 -5.04
CA GLY A 189 -17.06 -6.14 -5.46
C GLY A 189 -17.06 -5.83 -6.96
N PRO A 190 -18.07 -5.07 -7.43
CA PRO A 190 -18.07 -4.54 -8.78
C PRO A 190 -16.92 -3.55 -9.00
N ARG A 191 -16.59 -3.28 -10.25
CA ARG A 191 -15.60 -2.25 -10.60
C ARG A 191 -16.03 -0.88 -10.11
N GLU A 192 -15.10 -0.16 -9.49
CA GLU A 192 -15.28 1.19 -8.98
C GLU A 192 -14.58 2.20 -9.91
N PRO A 193 -15.31 3.11 -10.54
CA PRO A 193 -14.72 4.08 -11.47
C PRO A 193 -14.02 5.26 -10.77
N GLY A 194 -13.82 5.20 -9.46
CA GLY A 194 -13.26 6.30 -8.66
C GLY A 194 -11.93 6.80 -9.18
N VAL A 195 -10.95 5.90 -9.41
CA VAL A 195 -9.63 6.26 -9.93
C VAL A 195 -9.74 6.84 -11.35
N ALA A 196 -10.53 6.22 -12.23
CA ALA A 196 -10.70 6.71 -13.60
C ALA A 196 -11.35 8.11 -13.62
N ARG A 197 -12.37 8.35 -12.80
CA ARG A 197 -13.02 9.68 -12.66
C ARG A 197 -12.05 10.72 -12.10
N ALA A 198 -11.30 10.37 -11.05
CA ALA A 198 -10.32 11.27 -10.47
C ALA A 198 -9.21 11.63 -11.48
N LEU A 199 -8.78 10.71 -12.33
CA LEU A 199 -7.81 10.98 -13.39
C LEU A 199 -8.39 11.85 -14.50
N ALA A 200 -9.62 11.61 -14.94
CA ALA A 200 -10.28 12.40 -15.99
C ALA A 200 -10.48 13.87 -15.59
N SER A 201 -10.70 14.14 -14.31
CA SER A 201 -10.81 15.52 -13.79
C SER A 201 -9.46 16.21 -13.61
N ALA A 202 -8.32 15.54 -13.93
CA ALA A 202 -6.94 16.06 -13.79
C ALA A 202 -6.41 16.73 -15.08
N GLY A 203 -7.17 16.63 -16.20
CA GLY A 203 -6.79 17.16 -17.51
C GLY A 203 -7.15 18.61 -17.73
#